data_30dde3eb22729f9404027d0a7312ea52
#
_entry.id   30dde3eb22729f9404027d0a7312ea52
#
_cell.length_a   1.000
_cell.length_b   1.000
_cell.length_c   1.000
_cell.angle_alpha   90.00
_cell.angle_beta   90.00
_cell.angle_gamma   90.00
#
_symmetry.space_group_name_H-M   'P 1'
#
loop_
_entity.id
_entity.type
_entity.pdbx_description
1 polymer ?
#
loop_
_entity_poly.entity_id
_entity_poly.type
_entity_poly.pdbx_seq_one_letter_code
_entity_poly.pdbx_strand_id
1 'polypeptide(L)' 'MTLEEAKALAKQGIKVTHEYFSSEEHMIMQGNMIVFEDGVKIFFDEWVNGKDYLLDGWSKFEN' A
#
# COMPACT_ATOMS: atom_id res chain seq x y z
N MET A 1 -11.00 -1.91 -2.48
CA MET A 1 -11.15 -1.48 -1.07
C MET A 1 -10.56 -0.10 -0.86
N THR A 2 -10.93 0.55 0.22
CA THR A 2 -10.42 1.87 0.56
C THR A 2 -8.98 1.82 1.06
N LEU A 3 -8.33 2.98 1.10
CA LEU A 3 -6.98 3.11 1.65
C LEU A 3 -6.92 2.62 3.10
N GLU A 4 -7.93 2.96 3.91
CA GLU A 4 -7.96 2.53 5.31
C GLU A 4 -8.04 1.02 5.44
N GLU A 5 -8.84 0.36 4.61
CA GLU A 5 -8.93 -1.08 4.60
C GLU A 5 -7.62 -1.72 4.16
N ALA A 6 -7.00 -1.18 3.11
CA ALA A 6 -5.72 -1.66 2.62
C ALA A 6 -4.62 -1.49 3.67
N LYS A 7 -4.61 -0.34 4.34
CA LYS A 7 -3.65 -0.06 5.40
C LYS A 7 -3.77 -1.06 6.54
N ALA A 8 -5.00 -1.40 6.95
CA ALA A 8 -5.23 -2.35 8.02
C ALA A 8 -4.68 -3.74 7.65
N LEU A 9 -4.92 -4.19 6.42
CA LEU A 9 -4.38 -5.45 5.92
C LEU A 9 -2.85 -5.42 5.85
N ALA A 10 -2.30 -4.34 5.31
CA ALA A 10 -0.86 -4.19 5.16
C ALA A 10 -0.12 -4.22 6.50
N LYS A 11 -0.74 -3.69 7.56
CA LYS A 11 -0.18 -3.74 8.90
C LYS A 11 -0.12 -5.16 9.46
N GLN A 12 -0.93 -6.07 8.93
CA GLN A 12 -0.91 -7.49 9.29
C GLN A 12 0.12 -8.27 8.47
N GLY A 13 0.85 -7.59 7.57
CA GLY A 13 1.79 -8.26 6.68
C GLY A 13 1.16 -8.82 5.42
N ILE A 14 -0.10 -8.50 5.16
CA ILE A 14 -0.80 -8.92 3.94
C ILE A 14 -0.44 -7.95 2.84
N LYS A 15 0.08 -8.44 1.73
CA LYS A 15 0.45 -7.60 0.58
C LYS A 15 -0.80 -7.02 -0.05
N VAL A 16 -0.76 -5.71 -0.33
CA VAL A 16 -1.84 -5.01 -1.03
C VAL A 16 -1.28 -4.29 -2.24
N THR A 17 -2.14 -4.07 -3.22
CA THR A 17 -1.79 -3.36 -4.45
C THR A 17 -2.89 -2.37 -4.81
N HIS A 18 -2.59 -1.49 -5.74
CA HIS A 18 -3.52 -0.46 -6.19
C HIS A 18 -3.70 -0.56 -7.71
N GLU A 19 -4.86 -0.13 -8.20
CA GLU A 19 -5.18 -0.22 -9.63
C GLU A 19 -4.19 0.54 -10.53
N TYR A 20 -3.50 1.56 -9.99
CA TYR A 20 -2.49 2.31 -10.73
C TYR A 20 -1.08 1.76 -10.57
N PHE A 21 -0.90 0.72 -9.77
CA PHE A 21 0.39 0.05 -9.66
C PHE A 21 0.58 -0.88 -10.87
N SER A 22 1.83 -1.19 -11.17
CA SER A 22 2.09 -2.24 -12.14
C SER A 22 1.68 -3.59 -11.56
N SER A 23 1.58 -4.62 -12.40
CA SER A 23 1.11 -5.94 -11.97
C SER A 23 1.96 -6.59 -10.89
N GLU A 24 3.19 -6.13 -10.71
CA GLU A 24 4.12 -6.71 -9.74
C GLU A 24 4.33 -5.84 -8.51
N GLU A 25 3.83 -4.61 -8.53
CA GLU A 25 3.99 -3.71 -7.39
C GLU A 25 3.01 -4.05 -6.28
N HIS A 26 3.53 -4.14 -5.08
CA HIS A 26 2.74 -4.34 -3.87
C HIS A 26 3.45 -3.71 -2.68
N MET A 27 2.73 -3.61 -1.59
CA MET A 27 3.31 -3.06 -0.37
C MET A 27 2.74 -3.73 0.88
N ILE A 28 3.48 -3.62 1.97
CA ILE A 28 3.00 -3.92 3.32
C ILE A 28 3.38 -2.75 4.21
N MET A 29 2.96 -2.77 5.47
CA MET A 29 3.35 -1.75 6.43
C MET A 29 4.13 -2.35 7.59
N GLN A 30 5.15 -1.62 8.02
CA GLN A 30 5.90 -1.92 9.24
C GLN A 30 5.87 -0.65 10.08
N GLY A 31 5.05 -0.66 11.13
CA GLY A 31 4.82 0.55 11.92
C GLY A 31 4.22 1.64 11.04
N ASN A 32 4.86 2.80 10.99
CA ASN A 32 4.41 3.94 10.20
C ASN A 32 5.00 3.96 8.79
N MET A 33 5.74 2.93 8.40
CA MET A 33 6.44 2.91 7.11
C MET A 33 5.81 1.91 6.17
N ILE A 34 5.71 2.32 4.91
CA ILE A 34 5.38 1.42 3.81
C ILE A 34 6.65 0.72 3.38
N VAL A 35 6.55 -0.58 3.12
CA VAL A 35 7.64 -1.37 2.54
C VAL A 35 7.17 -1.89 1.18
N PHE A 36 7.83 -1.44 0.13
CA PHE A 36 7.52 -1.86 -1.23
C PHE A 36 8.24 -3.18 -1.58
N GLU A 37 7.87 -3.78 -2.72
CA GLU A 37 8.39 -5.06 -3.17
C GLU A 37 9.91 -5.09 -3.40
N ASP A 38 10.50 -3.92 -3.66
CA ASP A 38 11.95 -3.78 -3.84
C ASP A 38 12.70 -3.47 -2.55
N GLY A 39 11.99 -3.43 -1.41
CA GLY A 39 12.57 -3.16 -0.10
C GLY A 39 12.66 -1.68 0.26
N VAL A 40 12.22 -0.79 -0.62
CA VAL A 40 12.19 0.65 -0.31
C VAL A 40 11.17 0.91 0.79
N LYS A 41 11.55 1.74 1.76
CA LYS A 41 10.69 2.12 2.90
C LYS A 41 10.46 3.61 2.88
N ILE A 42 9.20 4.01 3.02
CA ILE A 42 8.79 5.42 3.03
C ILE A 42 7.76 5.59 4.12
N PHE A 43 7.79 6.73 4.83
CA PHE A 43 6.75 7.04 5.80
C PHE A 43 5.40 7.15 5.09
N PHE A 44 4.40 6.48 5.67
CA PHE A 44 3.06 6.41 5.07
C PHE A 44 2.47 7.80 4.83
N ASP A 45 2.50 8.67 5.85
CA ASP A 45 1.90 10.00 5.75
C ASP A 45 2.56 10.86 4.67
N GLU A 46 3.84 10.72 4.49
CA GLU A 46 4.55 11.43 3.42
C GLU A 46 4.16 10.90 2.05
N TRP A 47 4.08 9.59 1.92
CA TRP A 47 3.80 8.96 0.64
C TRP A 47 2.39 9.28 0.13
N VAL A 48 1.38 9.26 1.02
CA VAL A 48 -0.02 9.48 0.61
C VAL A 48 -0.38 10.96 0.48
N ASN A 49 0.47 11.85 0.97
CA ASN A 49 0.18 13.28 0.99
C ASN A 49 -0.09 13.81 -0.42
N GLY A 50 -1.26 14.41 -0.61
CA GLY A 50 -1.65 14.98 -1.91
C GLY A 50 -2.05 13.98 -2.98
N LYS A 51 -2.15 12.69 -2.64
CA LYS A 51 -2.48 11.64 -3.61
C LYS A 51 -3.90 11.13 -3.39
N ASP A 52 -4.88 11.94 -3.74
CA ASP A 52 -6.30 11.60 -3.53
C ASP A 52 -6.72 10.35 -4.29
N TYR A 53 -6.04 10.02 -5.39
CA TYR A 53 -6.33 8.81 -6.17
C TYR A 53 -6.03 7.52 -5.39
N LEU A 54 -5.33 7.61 -4.27
CA LEU A 54 -5.04 6.46 -3.41
C LEU A 54 -6.11 6.19 -2.37
N LEU A 55 -7.17 7.01 -2.30
CA LEU A 55 -8.23 6.82 -1.31
C LEU A 55 -9.05 5.55 -1.54
N ASP A 56 -9.09 5.05 -2.77
CA ASP A 56 -9.78 3.82 -3.14
C ASP A 56 -9.02 3.13 -4.27
N GLY A 57 -9.50 1.98 -4.72
CA GLY A 57 -8.86 1.24 -5.81
C GLY A 57 -7.84 0.21 -5.34
N TRP A 58 -7.87 -0.14 -4.08
CA TRP A 58 -6.95 -1.12 -3.49
C TRP A 58 -7.50 -2.53 -3.56
N SER A 59 -6.62 -3.51 -3.57
CA SER A 59 -6.98 -4.92 -3.49
C SER A 59 -5.83 -5.72 -2.87
N LYS A 60 -6.12 -6.94 -2.45
CA LYS A 60 -5.05 -7.83 -2.00
C LYS A 60 -4.18 -8.19 -3.20
N PHE A 61 -2.88 -8.20 -2.99
CA PHE A 61 -1.95 -8.65 -4.02
C PHE A 61 -1.93 -10.17 -4.04
N GLU A 62 -2.23 -10.76 -5.19
CA GLU A 62 -2.25 -12.22 -5.38
C GLU A 62 -1.30 -12.57 -6.51
N ASN A 63 -0.40 -13.48 -6.24
CA ASN A 63 0.56 -13.98 -7.23
C ASN A 63 -0.04 -15.18 -7.96
#